data_59714d7786d98ce8c13e7d6805da9040
#
_entry.id   59714d7786d98ce8c13e7d6805da9040
#
_cell.length_a   1.000
_cell.length_b   1.000
_cell.length_c   1.000
_cell.angle_alpha   90.00
_cell.angle_beta   90.00
_cell.angle_gamma   90.00
#
_symmetry.space_group_name_H-M   'P 1'
#
loop_
_entity.id
_entity.type
_entity.pdbx_description
1 polymer ?
#
loop_
_entity_poly.entity_id
_entity_poly.type
_entity_poly.pdbx_seq_one_letter_code
_entity_poly.pdbx_strand_id
1 'polypeptide(L)' 'MLSSRRPKLLDLVAVLKHPPDADIEVGDVGTVVELLPPDGLEVEFLDRSGRTRCLTTLSVEDVLTLNRERTPVG' A
#
# COMPACT_ATOMS: atom_id res chain seq x y z
N MET A 1 -12.45 -1.85 14.51
CA MET A 1 -12.54 -2.78 13.58
C MET A 1 -11.65 -2.57 12.43
N LEU A 2 -11.07 -3.61 11.97
CA LEU A 2 -10.21 -3.46 10.90
C LEU A 2 -10.93 -3.23 9.64
N SER A 3 -10.41 -2.44 8.80
CA SER A 3 -11.04 -2.15 7.59
C SER A 3 -10.80 -3.22 6.60
N SER A 4 -11.81 -3.71 5.94
CA SER A 4 -11.65 -4.65 4.90
C SER A 4 -11.87 -3.97 3.58
N ARG A 5 -11.85 -2.66 3.54
CA ARG A 5 -12.07 -1.94 2.35
C ARG A 5 -10.97 -2.17 1.35
N ARG A 6 -11.33 -2.34 0.12
CA ARG A 6 -10.34 -2.49 -0.92
C ARG A 6 -9.61 -1.18 -1.12
N PRO A 7 -8.32 -1.23 -1.39
CA PRO A 7 -7.57 -0.02 -1.62
C PRO A 7 -8.02 0.68 -2.89
N LYS A 8 -7.95 1.99 -2.86
CA LYS A 8 -8.24 2.81 -4.02
C LYS A 8 -7.02 3.56 -4.43
N LEU A 9 -7.08 4.19 -5.57
CA LEU A 9 -5.95 4.96 -6.05
C LEU A 9 -5.56 5.99 -5.03
N LEU A 10 -4.28 6.10 -4.78
CA LEU A 10 -3.65 7.01 -3.84
C LEU A 10 -3.85 6.67 -2.37
N ASP A 11 -4.48 5.55 -2.07
CA ASP A 11 -4.56 5.12 -0.69
C ASP A 11 -3.19 4.67 -0.20
N LEU A 12 -2.97 4.77 1.09
CA LEU A 12 -1.78 4.21 1.70
C LEU A 12 -2.09 2.79 2.12
N VAL A 13 -1.14 1.91 1.92
CA VAL A 13 -1.30 0.52 2.30
C VAL A 13 -0.05 0.03 3.02
N ALA A 14 -0.23 -0.86 3.96
CA ALA A 14 0.90 -1.49 4.65
C ALA A 14 1.02 -2.92 4.15
N VAL A 15 2.24 -3.38 3.95
CA VAL A 15 2.50 -4.70 3.43
C VAL A 15 2.24 -5.74 4.52
N LEU A 16 1.40 -6.72 4.24
CA LEU A 16 1.12 -7.79 5.17
C LEU A 16 1.91 -9.05 4.82
N LYS A 17 2.25 -9.24 3.55
CA LYS A 17 2.92 -10.42 3.14
C LYS A 17 4.04 -10.04 2.20
N HIS A 18 5.21 -10.53 2.45
CA HIS A 18 6.41 -10.13 1.71
C HIS A 18 6.39 -10.73 0.31
N PRO A 19 6.44 -9.93 -0.71
CA PRO A 19 6.52 -10.44 -2.08
C PRO A 19 7.90 -11.04 -2.31
N PRO A 20 7.99 -12.11 -3.08
CA PRO A 20 9.26 -12.81 -3.21
C PRO A 20 10.40 -11.99 -3.77
N ASP A 21 10.15 -11.16 -4.72
CA ASP A 21 11.24 -10.46 -5.35
C ASP A 21 11.28 -8.98 -5.11
N ALA A 22 10.58 -8.50 -4.15
CA ALA A 22 10.53 -7.08 -3.92
C ALA A 22 11.42 -6.65 -2.78
N ASP A 23 11.93 -5.44 -2.87
CA ASP A 23 12.80 -4.89 -1.85
C ASP A 23 11.95 -4.17 -0.83
N ILE A 24 10.96 -4.87 -0.28
CA ILE A 24 10.11 -4.30 0.75
C ILE A 24 9.88 -5.37 1.79
N GLU A 25 9.42 -4.97 2.94
CA GLU A 25 9.18 -5.89 4.04
C GLU A 25 7.82 -5.72 4.64
N VAL A 26 7.37 -6.70 5.36
CA VAL A 26 6.09 -6.62 6.06
C VAL A 26 6.11 -5.38 6.95
N GLY A 27 5.08 -4.62 6.88
CA GLY A 27 4.99 -3.38 7.64
C GLY A 27 5.38 -2.14 6.86
N ASP A 28 6.04 -2.30 5.72
CA ASP A 28 6.37 -1.13 4.92
C ASP A 28 5.09 -0.50 4.40
N VAL A 29 5.09 0.79 4.27
CA VAL A 29 3.92 1.55 3.82
C VAL A 29 4.20 2.15 2.47
N GLY A 30 3.28 1.97 1.55
CA GLY A 30 3.40 2.54 0.22
C GLY A 30 2.11 3.18 -0.22
N THR A 31 2.12 3.75 -1.40
CA THR A 31 0.95 4.42 -1.97
C THR A 31 0.51 3.68 -3.22
N VAL A 32 -0.79 3.47 -3.35
CA VAL A 32 -1.34 2.83 -4.53
C VAL A 32 -1.31 3.84 -5.67
N VAL A 33 -0.55 3.55 -6.71
CA VAL A 33 -0.42 4.47 -7.83
C VAL A 33 -1.15 3.96 -9.07
N GLU A 34 -1.57 2.70 -9.06
CA GLU A 34 -2.37 2.20 -10.17
C GLU A 34 -3.17 0.99 -9.72
N LEU A 35 -4.38 0.86 -10.21
CA LEU A 35 -5.20 -0.30 -9.91
C LEU A 35 -5.11 -1.25 -11.10
N LEU A 36 -4.82 -2.51 -10.82
CA LEU A 36 -4.65 -3.52 -11.85
C LEU A 36 -5.71 -4.60 -11.63
N PRO A 37 -6.88 -4.43 -12.20
CA PRO A 37 -7.96 -5.39 -11.95
C PRO A 37 -7.57 -6.78 -12.36
N PRO A 38 -8.11 -7.80 -11.71
CA PRO A 38 -9.17 -7.65 -10.73
C PRO A 38 -8.68 -7.37 -9.32
N ASP A 39 -7.50 -7.84 -8.97
CA ASP A 39 -7.06 -7.75 -7.60
C ASP A 39 -5.65 -7.24 -7.42
N GLY A 40 -5.07 -6.66 -8.42
CA GLY A 40 -3.70 -6.19 -8.33
C GLY A 40 -3.61 -4.72 -8.04
N LEU A 41 -2.50 -4.32 -7.46
CA LEU A 41 -2.22 -2.94 -7.16
C LEU A 41 -0.78 -2.67 -7.53
N GLU A 42 -0.54 -1.50 -8.11
CA GLU A 42 0.82 -1.07 -8.29
C GLU A 42 1.09 -0.14 -7.13
N VAL A 43 2.10 -0.42 -6.33
CA VAL A 43 2.36 0.34 -5.11
C VAL A 43 3.76 0.91 -5.13
N GLU A 44 3.85 2.19 -4.81
CA GLU A 44 5.11 2.89 -4.78
C GLU A 44 5.59 3.05 -3.37
N PHE A 45 6.84 2.66 -3.10
CA PHE A 45 7.44 2.83 -1.79
C PHE A 45 8.55 3.86 -1.92
N LEU A 46 8.62 4.78 -1.00
CA LEU A 46 9.60 5.85 -1.04
C LEU A 46 10.72 5.61 -0.04
N ASP A 47 11.88 6.17 -0.31
CA ASP A 47 12.97 6.11 0.63
C ASP A 47 12.86 7.33 1.55
N ARG A 48 13.84 7.47 2.46
CA ARG A 48 13.78 8.54 3.41
C ARG A 48 13.87 9.89 2.79
N SER A 49 14.40 10.00 1.57
CA SER A 49 14.52 11.31 0.95
C SER A 49 13.30 11.65 0.12
N GLY A 50 12.31 10.75 0.07
CA GLY A 50 11.11 11.02 -0.70
C GLY A 50 11.19 10.56 -2.14
N ARG A 51 12.23 9.82 -2.51
CA ARG A 51 12.34 9.33 -3.87
C ARG A 51 11.79 7.92 -3.95
N THR A 52 11.36 7.54 -5.13
CA THR A 52 10.86 6.19 -5.32
C THR A 52 11.96 5.19 -5.08
N ARG A 53 11.78 4.31 -4.11
CA ARG A 53 12.72 3.29 -3.83
C ARG A 53 12.33 2.02 -4.56
N CYS A 54 11.05 1.76 -4.68
CA CYS A 54 10.58 0.52 -5.24
C CYS A 54 9.15 0.68 -5.73
N LEU A 55 8.87 0.10 -6.88
CA LEU A 55 7.52 0.11 -7.41
C LEU A 55 7.21 -1.36 -7.64
N THR A 56 6.19 -1.88 -7.05
CA THR A 56 5.93 -3.29 -7.14
C THR A 56 4.44 -3.59 -7.21
N THR A 57 4.11 -4.74 -7.76
CA THR A 57 2.72 -5.16 -7.89
C THR A 57 2.37 -6.05 -6.71
N LEU A 58 1.32 -5.72 -6.03
CA LEU A 58 0.84 -6.49 -4.89
C LEU A 58 -0.61 -6.86 -5.09
N SER A 59 -1.05 -7.88 -4.40
CA SER A 59 -2.46 -8.25 -4.42
C SER A 59 -3.18 -7.51 -3.32
N VAL A 60 -4.43 -7.20 -3.52
CA VAL A 60 -5.22 -6.53 -2.49
C VAL A 60 -5.26 -7.36 -1.21
N GLU A 61 -5.06 -8.68 -1.30
CA GLU A 61 -5.09 -9.51 -0.11
C GLU A 61 -3.81 -9.42 0.69
N ASP A 62 -2.76 -8.89 0.14
CA ASP A 62 -1.47 -8.86 0.79
C ASP A 62 -1.16 -7.52 1.43
N VAL A 63 -2.11 -6.64 1.47
CA VAL A 63 -1.91 -5.32 2.04
C VAL A 63 -3.07 -4.96 2.96
N LEU A 64 -2.80 -4.07 3.89
CA LEU A 64 -3.82 -3.51 4.75
C LEU A 64 -4.02 -2.07 4.34
N THR A 65 -5.23 -1.69 4.00
CA THR A 65 -5.53 -0.31 3.65
C THR A 65 -5.55 0.52 4.91
N LEU A 66 -4.75 1.57 4.93
CA LEU A 66 -4.69 2.43 6.10
C LEU A 66 -5.72 3.53 5.98
N ASN A 67 -6.45 3.72 7.07
CA ASN A 67 -7.50 4.71 7.07
C ASN A 67 -6.93 6.07 7.26
N ARG A 68 -6.89 6.91 6.27
CA ARG A 68 -6.38 8.19 6.41
C ARG A 68 -7.39 9.18 6.74
N GLU A 69 -8.64 8.83 6.72
CA GLU A 69 -9.61 9.71 7.04
C GLU A 69 -9.65 9.95 8.37
N ARG A 70 -9.05 10.73 8.95
CA ARG A 70 -9.08 11.02 10.29
C ARG A 70 -9.90 12.09 10.50
N THR A 71 -10.73 11.99 11.26
CA THR A 71 -11.50 13.03 11.69
C THR A 71 -10.71 13.84 12.53
N PRO A 72 -10.44 14.96 12.22
CA PRO A 72 -9.68 15.77 13.05
C PRO A 72 -10.42 15.98 14.19
N VAL A 73 -9.87 15.82 15.20
CA VAL A 73 -10.51 16.04 16.30
C VAL A 73 -10.48 17.36 16.56
N GLY A 74 -11.08 17.87 16.57
CA GLY A 74 -10.98 19.22 16.87
C GLY A 74 -11.26 19.85 16.07
#